data_0fb1d51c50cbde94084f1a8076454e9b
#
_entry.id   0fb1d51c50cbde94084f1a8076454e9b
#
_cell.length_a   1.000
_cell.length_b   1.000
_cell.length_c   1.000
_cell.angle_alpha   90.00
_cell.angle_beta   90.00
_cell.angle_gamma   90.00
#
_symmetry.space_group_name_H-M   'P 1'
#
loop_
_entity.id
_entity.type
_entity.pdbx_description
1 polymer ?
#
loop_
_entity_poly.entity_id
_entity_poly.type
_entity_poly.pdbx_seq_one_letter_code
_entity_poly.pdbx_strand_id
1 'polypeptide(L)'
;MAVKAGPRVVKEGLILHVDAAVSRSYSGTGLTVNGLVGGIGGTLVNGVGFGTTDNGYFIFDGSNDYINFGNSSTLQQSTGSLSAWTKASSPGSGYRGIIAKQGAYGLFYTDSVLVAYDWAADTPRSTGINIADNNWKNVVLTYQSGVSNGTRIYLNGASVLTTTITIQSQVANLFGGAEANASQYASCQVSSFNMYNRALSAQEVLQNYNSTKKRYGL
;
A
#
# COMPACT_ATOMS: atom_id res chain seq x y z
N MET A 1 -28.98 9.57 23.44
CA MET A 1 -28.77 9.02 22.06
C MET A 1 -27.42 8.34 22.01
N ALA A 2 -27.38 7.04 21.70
CA ALA A 2 -26.10 6.35 21.52
C ALA A 2 -25.46 6.87 20.23
N VAL A 3 -24.27 7.48 20.33
CA VAL A 3 -23.47 7.83 19.17
C VAL A 3 -23.07 6.51 18.51
N LYS A 4 -23.63 6.21 17.34
CA LYS A 4 -23.15 5.08 16.53
C LYS A 4 -21.70 5.39 16.13
N ALA A 5 -20.76 4.73 16.79
CA ALA A 5 -19.37 4.75 16.32
C ALA A 5 -19.38 4.24 14.87
N GLY A 6 -18.80 5.00 13.93
CA GLY A 6 -18.67 4.59 12.54
C GLY A 6 -17.86 3.29 12.40
N PRO A 7 -17.82 2.71 11.20
CA PRO A 7 -17.04 1.50 10.97
C PRO A 7 -15.58 1.74 11.37
N ARG A 8 -14.98 0.74 12.03
CA ARG A 8 -13.55 0.76 12.41
C ARG A 8 -12.75 -0.06 11.41
N VAL A 9 -11.50 0.29 11.26
CA VAL A 9 -10.55 -0.54 10.49
C VAL A 9 -10.50 -1.96 11.08
N VAL A 10 -10.49 -2.96 10.22
CA VAL A 10 -10.35 -4.38 10.59
C VAL A 10 -9.00 -4.56 11.28
N LYS A 11 -9.01 -5.19 12.46
CA LYS A 11 -7.79 -5.41 13.26
C LYS A 11 -7.27 -6.84 13.16
N GLU A 12 -8.16 -7.79 12.87
CA GLU A 12 -7.79 -9.20 12.76
C GLU A 12 -6.82 -9.41 11.60
N GLY A 13 -5.66 -9.99 11.90
CA GLY A 13 -4.60 -10.22 10.94
C GLY A 13 -3.78 -8.99 10.54
N LEU A 14 -4.04 -7.81 11.10
CA LEU A 14 -3.28 -6.59 10.81
C LEU A 14 -1.89 -6.69 11.45
N ILE A 15 -0.84 -6.75 10.63
CA ILE A 15 0.56 -6.93 11.04
C ILE A 15 1.43 -5.69 10.82
N LEU A 16 1.06 -4.82 9.89
CA LEU A 16 1.69 -3.51 9.68
C LEU A 16 0.58 -2.46 9.59
N HIS A 17 0.70 -1.40 10.36
CA HIS A 17 -0.14 -0.22 10.24
C HIS A 17 0.71 1.02 10.48
N VAL A 18 0.91 1.79 9.44
CA VAL A 18 1.55 3.12 9.44
C VAL A 18 0.52 4.14 8.98
N ASP A 19 0.36 5.22 9.74
CA ASP A 19 -0.54 6.32 9.40
C ASP A 19 0.16 7.65 9.71
N ALA A 20 0.42 8.41 8.65
CA ALA A 20 1.10 9.71 8.73
C ALA A 20 0.33 10.77 9.55
N ALA A 21 -0.99 10.61 9.72
CA ALA A 21 -1.80 11.49 10.58
C ALA A 21 -1.63 11.23 12.07
N VAL A 22 -1.05 10.11 12.44
CA VAL A 22 -0.91 9.70 13.84
C VAL A 22 0.51 10.00 14.31
N SER A 23 0.69 10.97 15.21
CA SER A 23 2.01 11.39 15.67
C SER A 23 2.85 10.27 16.30
N ARG A 24 2.22 9.24 16.88
CA ARG A 24 2.92 8.04 17.35
C ARG A 24 3.49 7.20 16.20
N SER A 25 2.91 7.28 15.00
CA SER A 25 3.42 6.62 13.80
C SER A 25 4.54 7.45 13.17
N TYR A 26 4.29 8.76 12.99
CA TYR A 26 5.31 9.68 12.52
C TYR A 26 5.11 11.05 13.14
N SER A 27 6.16 11.58 13.76
CA SER A 27 6.12 12.87 14.47
C SER A 27 6.13 14.10 13.55
N GLY A 28 6.31 13.89 12.24
CA GLY A 28 6.52 14.96 11.26
C GLY A 28 7.98 15.33 11.03
N THR A 29 8.91 14.74 11.81
CA THR A 29 10.35 14.97 11.71
C THR A 29 11.15 13.70 11.97
N GLY A 30 12.41 13.68 11.52
CA GLY A 30 13.31 12.53 11.67
C GLY A 30 13.08 11.46 10.61
N LEU A 31 13.80 10.34 10.73
CA LEU A 31 13.82 9.29 9.72
C LEU A 31 13.04 8.03 10.12
N THR A 32 12.50 7.98 11.33
CA THR A 32 11.85 6.77 11.85
C THR A 32 10.34 6.87 11.75
N VAL A 33 9.75 5.86 11.14
CA VAL A 33 8.30 5.64 11.12
C VAL A 33 7.98 4.45 12.01
N ASN A 34 7.08 4.64 12.99
CA ASN A 34 6.68 3.59 13.92
C ASN A 34 5.40 2.91 13.45
N GLY A 35 5.39 1.58 13.51
CA GLY A 35 4.16 0.82 13.33
C GLY A 35 3.22 0.98 14.52
N LEU A 36 1.96 1.20 14.24
CA LEU A 36 0.91 1.31 15.28
C LEU A 36 0.44 -0.06 15.78
N VAL A 37 0.78 -1.12 15.04
CA VAL A 37 0.53 -2.55 15.38
C VAL A 37 1.72 -3.38 14.96
N GLY A 38 1.90 -4.56 15.57
CA GLY A 38 2.91 -5.55 15.16
C GLY A 38 4.37 -5.17 15.38
N GLY A 39 4.66 -3.96 15.87
CA GLY A 39 6.02 -3.47 16.11
C GLY A 39 6.87 -3.25 14.85
N ILE A 40 6.30 -3.41 13.65
CA ILE A 40 7.02 -3.19 12.39
C ILE A 40 6.94 -1.71 12.05
N GLY A 41 8.08 -1.04 12.13
CA GLY A 41 8.27 0.33 11.67
C GLY A 41 9.06 0.38 10.37
N GLY A 42 9.43 1.60 9.95
CA GLY A 42 10.22 1.83 8.75
C GLY A 42 11.21 2.98 8.93
N THR A 43 12.14 3.06 7.99
CA THR A 43 13.09 4.16 7.88
C THR A 43 12.82 4.94 6.61
N LEU A 44 12.67 6.25 6.72
CA LEU A 44 12.60 7.17 5.58
C LEU A 44 13.98 7.29 4.94
N VAL A 45 14.07 7.15 3.64
CA VAL A 45 15.34 7.16 2.90
C VAL A 45 15.28 8.21 1.79
N ASN A 46 16.40 8.93 1.62
CA ASN A 46 16.66 9.90 0.55
C ASN A 46 15.76 11.15 0.51
N GLY A 47 15.13 11.51 1.63
CA GLY A 47 14.46 12.80 1.71
C GLY A 47 12.95 12.78 1.56
N VAL A 48 12.32 11.64 1.84
CA VAL A 48 10.84 11.54 1.88
C VAL A 48 10.25 12.75 2.60
N GLY A 49 9.43 13.52 1.88
CA GLY A 49 8.78 14.71 2.43
C GLY A 49 7.59 14.37 3.31
N PHE A 50 7.09 15.37 4.03
CA PHE A 50 5.90 15.24 4.86
C PHE A 50 4.97 16.45 4.68
N GLY A 51 3.71 16.20 4.34
CA GLY A 51 2.66 17.19 4.25
C GLY A 51 1.68 17.08 5.41
N THR A 52 1.12 18.20 5.84
CA THR A 52 0.21 18.30 7.02
C THR A 52 -1.26 18.46 6.64
N THR A 53 -1.57 18.75 5.38
CA THR A 53 -2.96 18.76 4.89
C THR A 53 -3.52 17.33 4.88
N ASP A 54 -4.84 17.17 4.73
CA ASP A 54 -5.50 15.86 4.77
C ASP A 54 -5.09 14.99 5.99
N ASN A 55 -4.75 15.67 7.10
CA ASN A 55 -4.25 15.12 8.37
C ASN A 55 -2.89 14.41 8.30
N GLY A 56 -2.10 14.62 7.26
CA GLY A 56 -0.73 14.12 7.13
C GLY A 56 -0.54 13.04 6.07
N TYR A 57 0.58 13.15 5.34
CA TYR A 57 1.00 12.19 4.32
C TYR A 57 2.50 12.28 4.05
N PHE A 58 3.10 11.19 3.63
CA PHE A 58 4.44 11.12 3.08
C PHE A 58 4.43 11.57 1.62
N ILE A 59 5.51 12.24 1.18
CA ILE A 59 5.69 12.73 -0.20
C ILE A 59 6.90 12.02 -0.79
N PHE A 60 6.68 11.29 -1.88
CA PHE A 60 7.70 10.62 -2.67
C PHE A 60 7.87 11.38 -3.98
N ASP A 61 9.11 11.78 -4.31
CA ASP A 61 9.41 12.66 -5.46
C ASP A 61 9.54 11.91 -6.80
N GLY A 62 9.57 10.58 -6.76
CA GLY A 62 9.74 9.72 -7.93
C GLY A 62 11.18 9.55 -8.40
N SER A 63 12.16 10.03 -7.62
CA SER A 63 13.58 9.98 -7.97
C SER A 63 14.34 8.91 -7.17
N ASN A 64 14.23 8.95 -5.84
CA ASN A 64 14.96 8.03 -4.97
C ASN A 64 14.33 7.87 -3.57
N ASP A 65 13.19 8.47 -3.31
CA ASP A 65 12.51 8.47 -2.03
C ASP A 65 11.79 7.16 -1.75
N TYR A 66 11.95 6.60 -0.54
CA TYR A 66 11.19 5.44 -0.09
C TYR A 66 11.16 5.28 1.42
N ILE A 67 10.24 4.45 1.91
CA ILE A 67 10.24 3.94 3.29
C ILE A 67 10.68 2.48 3.26
N ASN A 68 11.71 2.14 4.01
CA ASN A 68 12.18 0.76 4.16
C ASN A 68 11.57 0.13 5.42
N PHE A 69 10.65 -0.82 5.27
CA PHE A 69 10.04 -1.59 6.35
C PHE A 69 10.83 -2.85 6.72
N GLY A 70 11.93 -3.13 6.01
CA GLY A 70 12.75 -4.32 6.22
C GLY A 70 12.12 -5.61 5.70
N ASN A 71 12.67 -6.76 6.16
CA ASN A 71 12.25 -8.11 5.75
C ASN A 71 12.09 -9.04 6.95
N SER A 72 11.37 -8.63 7.99
CA SER A 72 11.07 -9.54 9.10
C SER A 72 10.24 -10.74 8.61
N SER A 73 10.32 -11.88 9.32
CA SER A 73 9.53 -13.08 9.00
C SER A 73 8.02 -12.80 8.97
N THR A 74 7.56 -11.85 9.78
CA THR A 74 6.16 -11.37 9.78
C THR A 74 5.73 -10.78 8.43
N LEU A 75 6.67 -10.26 7.63
CA LEU A 75 6.42 -9.74 6.28
C LEU A 75 6.60 -10.80 5.18
N GLN A 76 6.76 -12.09 5.53
CA GLN A 76 6.95 -13.17 4.55
C GLN A 76 5.68 -14.01 4.47
N GLN A 77 4.62 -13.43 3.89
CA GLN A 77 3.30 -14.03 3.82
C GLN A 77 3.00 -14.58 2.43
N SER A 78 2.58 -15.86 2.33
CA SER A 78 2.08 -16.45 1.09
C SER A 78 0.59 -16.13 0.83
N THR A 79 -0.09 -15.67 1.86
CA THR A 79 -1.47 -15.17 1.82
C THR A 79 -1.52 -13.87 2.60
N GLY A 80 -2.11 -12.83 2.03
CA GLY A 80 -2.12 -11.54 2.71
C GLY A 80 -2.95 -10.48 2.02
N SER A 81 -2.89 -9.28 2.59
CA SER A 81 -3.45 -8.09 1.96
C SER A 81 -2.55 -6.89 2.20
N LEU A 82 -2.38 -6.07 1.17
CA LEU A 82 -1.75 -4.75 1.24
C LEU A 82 -2.79 -3.68 1.01
N SER A 83 -2.66 -2.55 1.69
CA SER A 83 -3.52 -1.40 1.48
C SER A 83 -2.72 -0.11 1.63
N ALA A 84 -3.01 0.86 0.77
CA ALA A 84 -2.49 2.22 0.89
C ALA A 84 -3.58 3.25 0.53
N TRP A 85 -3.54 4.40 1.19
CA TRP A 85 -4.15 5.62 0.69
C TRP A 85 -3.09 6.42 -0.05
N THR A 86 -3.27 6.58 -1.36
CA THR A 86 -2.30 7.23 -2.24
C THR A 86 -2.95 8.29 -3.12
N LYS A 87 -2.16 9.28 -3.49
CA LYS A 87 -2.52 10.34 -4.42
C LYS A 87 -1.34 10.55 -5.36
N ALA A 88 -1.45 10.05 -6.57
CA ALA A 88 -0.45 10.20 -7.62
C ALA A 88 -0.87 11.30 -8.60
N SER A 89 0.07 12.13 -9.03
CA SER A 89 -0.17 13.25 -9.94
C SER A 89 0.58 13.14 -11.26
N SER A 90 1.55 12.23 -11.34
CA SER A 90 2.35 12.03 -12.55
C SER A 90 2.25 10.59 -13.02
N PRO A 91 2.01 10.38 -14.32
CA PRO A 91 1.97 9.03 -14.88
C PRO A 91 3.29 8.29 -14.71
N GLY A 92 4.43 8.99 -14.87
CA GLY A 92 5.75 8.37 -14.88
C GLY A 92 5.87 7.26 -15.93
N SER A 93 7.03 7.05 -16.49
CA SER A 93 7.30 5.89 -17.33
C SER A 93 7.72 4.70 -16.46
N GLY A 94 7.33 3.48 -16.86
CA GLY A 94 7.65 2.24 -16.15
C GLY A 94 6.89 2.06 -14.84
N TYR A 95 7.25 1.03 -14.08
CA TYR A 95 6.60 0.71 -12.81
C TYR A 95 6.97 1.72 -11.72
N ARG A 96 5.99 2.05 -10.89
CA ARG A 96 6.11 2.96 -9.75
C ARG A 96 5.53 2.27 -8.51
N GLY A 97 6.39 1.84 -7.59
CA GLY A 97 5.98 1.08 -6.41
C GLY A 97 5.23 1.92 -5.39
N ILE A 98 3.96 1.66 -5.13
CA ILE A 98 3.21 2.28 -4.03
C ILE A 98 3.59 1.60 -2.72
N ILE A 99 3.45 0.28 -2.66
CA ILE A 99 3.92 -0.60 -1.59
C ILE A 99 4.26 -1.94 -2.22
N ALA A 100 5.52 -2.36 -2.12
CA ALA A 100 5.99 -3.54 -2.83
C ALA A 100 7.11 -4.27 -2.10
N LYS A 101 7.09 -5.60 -2.24
CA LYS A 101 8.15 -6.53 -1.85
C LYS A 101 8.52 -7.34 -3.08
N GLN A 102 9.68 -7.04 -3.66
CA GLN A 102 10.15 -7.68 -4.89
C GLN A 102 10.16 -9.20 -4.77
N GLY A 103 9.75 -9.86 -5.83
CA GLY A 103 9.63 -11.32 -5.89
C GLY A 103 8.40 -11.87 -5.20
N ALA A 104 7.65 -11.06 -4.43
CA ALA A 104 6.55 -11.52 -3.62
C ALA A 104 5.20 -10.89 -4.00
N TYR A 105 4.97 -9.66 -3.64
CA TYR A 105 3.69 -8.99 -3.80
C TYR A 105 3.85 -7.47 -3.81
N GLY A 106 2.99 -6.77 -4.53
CA GLY A 106 3.04 -5.32 -4.56
C GLY A 106 1.91 -4.69 -5.34
N LEU A 107 1.66 -3.43 -5.00
CA LEU A 107 0.81 -2.50 -5.71
C LEU A 107 1.69 -1.44 -6.37
N PHE A 108 1.47 -1.24 -7.65
CA PHE A 108 2.20 -0.31 -8.50
C PHE A 108 1.22 0.52 -9.31
N TYR A 109 1.73 1.55 -9.94
CA TYR A 109 1.14 2.08 -11.16
C TYR A 109 2.20 2.13 -12.27
N THR A 110 1.79 1.92 -13.50
CA THR A 110 2.60 2.07 -14.70
C THR A 110 1.80 2.85 -15.73
N ASP A 111 2.40 3.89 -16.31
CA ASP A 111 1.71 4.81 -17.22
C ASP A 111 0.34 5.28 -16.67
N SER A 112 0.30 5.59 -15.38
CA SER A 112 -0.90 5.95 -14.59
C SER A 112 -1.82 4.81 -14.18
N VAL A 113 -1.71 3.62 -14.75
CA VAL A 113 -2.63 2.49 -14.53
C VAL A 113 -2.24 1.69 -13.29
N LEU A 114 -3.20 1.43 -12.42
CA LEU A 114 -3.01 0.56 -11.23
C LEU A 114 -2.77 -0.89 -11.64
N VAL A 115 -1.69 -1.47 -11.12
CA VAL A 115 -1.29 -2.86 -11.38
C VAL A 115 -0.80 -3.57 -10.12
N ALA A 116 -0.89 -4.89 -10.09
CA ALA A 116 -0.06 -5.78 -9.28
C ALA A 116 0.93 -6.49 -10.21
N TYR A 117 1.94 -7.17 -9.64
CA TYR A 117 2.91 -7.92 -10.42
C TYR A 117 2.95 -9.38 -10.00
N ASP A 118 2.99 -10.28 -10.97
CA ASP A 118 3.20 -11.71 -10.80
C ASP A 118 4.65 -12.03 -11.18
N TRP A 119 5.51 -12.12 -10.18
CA TRP A 119 6.94 -12.31 -10.42
C TRP A 119 7.28 -13.70 -10.96
N ALA A 120 6.52 -14.73 -10.61
CA ALA A 120 6.75 -16.08 -11.15
C ALA A 120 6.41 -16.17 -12.63
N ALA A 121 5.42 -15.43 -13.09
CA ALA A 121 5.02 -15.35 -14.50
C ALA A 121 5.68 -14.19 -15.25
N ASP A 122 6.44 -13.32 -14.54
CA ASP A 122 7.07 -12.10 -15.05
C ASP A 122 6.08 -11.21 -15.83
N THR A 123 4.90 -10.97 -15.22
CA THR A 123 3.80 -10.33 -15.95
C THR A 123 2.99 -9.39 -15.04
N PRO A 124 2.69 -8.17 -15.47
CA PRO A 124 1.78 -7.28 -14.75
C PRO A 124 0.34 -7.78 -14.81
N ARG A 125 -0.37 -7.56 -13.74
CA ARG A 125 -1.81 -7.77 -13.60
C ARG A 125 -2.49 -6.40 -13.59
N SER A 126 -2.85 -5.92 -14.78
CA SER A 126 -3.35 -4.57 -15.00
C SER A 126 -4.85 -4.46 -14.77
N THR A 127 -5.27 -3.40 -14.07
CA THR A 127 -6.69 -3.05 -13.91
C THR A 127 -7.24 -2.26 -15.09
N GLY A 128 -6.40 -1.65 -15.92
CA GLY A 128 -6.81 -0.69 -16.95
C GLY A 128 -7.29 0.66 -16.39
N ILE A 129 -7.21 0.88 -15.06
CA ILE A 129 -7.75 2.08 -14.42
C ILE A 129 -6.65 3.07 -14.07
N ASN A 130 -6.77 4.31 -14.55
CA ASN A 130 -5.89 5.41 -14.20
C ASN A 130 -6.10 5.83 -12.75
N ILE A 131 -5.00 5.92 -11.98
CA ILE A 131 -4.98 6.42 -10.60
C ILE A 131 -4.10 7.66 -10.40
N ALA A 132 -3.41 8.13 -11.45
CA ALA A 132 -2.56 9.32 -11.40
C ALA A 132 -3.33 10.59 -11.84
N ASP A 133 -4.50 10.81 -11.27
CA ASP A 133 -5.41 11.93 -11.54
C ASP A 133 -5.39 13.00 -10.44
N ASN A 134 -4.37 12.96 -9.57
CA ASN A 134 -4.20 13.87 -8.43
C ASN A 134 -5.37 13.84 -7.42
N ASN A 135 -6.06 12.72 -7.30
CA ASN A 135 -7.09 12.49 -6.29
C ASN A 135 -6.68 11.36 -5.34
N TRP A 136 -7.10 11.45 -4.08
CA TRP A 136 -6.91 10.38 -3.12
C TRP A 136 -7.64 9.11 -3.56
N LYS A 137 -6.93 8.00 -3.53
CA LYS A 137 -7.44 6.65 -3.84
C LYS A 137 -7.05 5.70 -2.71
N ASN A 138 -7.99 4.86 -2.30
CA ASN A 138 -7.66 3.68 -1.50
C ASN A 138 -7.40 2.51 -2.44
N VAL A 139 -6.18 2.02 -2.46
CA VAL A 139 -5.76 0.86 -3.27
C VAL A 139 -5.50 -0.32 -2.35
N VAL A 140 -6.05 -1.49 -2.70
CA VAL A 140 -5.88 -2.71 -1.90
C VAL A 140 -5.57 -3.89 -2.82
N LEU A 141 -4.60 -4.70 -2.42
CA LEU A 141 -4.31 -6.02 -2.98
C LEU A 141 -4.66 -7.07 -1.92
N THR A 142 -5.49 -8.05 -2.25
CA THR A 142 -5.63 -9.28 -1.48
C THR A 142 -5.08 -10.44 -2.32
N TYR A 143 -4.32 -11.36 -1.71
CA TYR A 143 -3.68 -12.43 -2.47
C TYR A 143 -3.59 -13.74 -1.69
N GLN A 144 -3.64 -14.84 -2.45
CA GLN A 144 -3.27 -16.18 -2.05
C GLN A 144 -2.35 -16.73 -3.15
N SER A 145 -1.06 -16.86 -2.86
CA SER A 145 -0.03 -17.22 -3.84
C SER A 145 -0.34 -18.53 -4.55
N GLY A 146 -0.32 -18.51 -5.89
CA GLY A 146 -0.53 -19.68 -6.72
C GLY A 146 -1.98 -20.20 -6.80
N VAL A 147 -2.90 -19.56 -6.07
CA VAL A 147 -4.32 -19.94 -6.12
C VAL A 147 -5.00 -19.25 -7.30
N SER A 148 -5.63 -20.04 -8.17
CA SER A 148 -6.38 -19.52 -9.33
C SER A 148 -7.46 -18.54 -8.87
N ASN A 149 -7.44 -17.32 -9.41
CA ASN A 149 -8.32 -16.23 -9.01
C ASN A 149 -8.27 -15.87 -7.50
N GLY A 150 -7.19 -16.27 -6.82
CA GLY A 150 -6.94 -16.00 -5.41
C GLY A 150 -6.43 -14.58 -5.12
N THR A 151 -6.25 -13.77 -6.16
CA THR A 151 -5.76 -12.38 -6.03
C THR A 151 -6.82 -11.41 -6.53
N ARG A 152 -7.05 -10.34 -5.76
CA ARG A 152 -7.95 -9.25 -6.16
C ARG A 152 -7.31 -7.90 -5.91
N ILE A 153 -7.55 -6.97 -6.83
CA ILE A 153 -7.24 -5.56 -6.65
C ILE A 153 -8.55 -4.82 -6.41
N TYR A 154 -8.53 -3.93 -5.42
CA TYR A 154 -9.66 -3.07 -5.11
C TYR A 154 -9.24 -1.60 -5.23
N LEU A 155 -10.16 -0.80 -5.71
CA LEU A 155 -10.06 0.65 -5.77
C LEU A 155 -11.27 1.27 -5.05
N ASN A 156 -11.00 2.10 -4.04
CA ASN A 156 -12.04 2.76 -3.25
C ASN A 156 -13.10 1.80 -2.69
N GLY A 157 -12.67 0.64 -2.21
CA GLY A 157 -13.53 -0.37 -1.61
C GLY A 157 -14.22 -1.32 -2.60
N ALA A 158 -14.16 -1.06 -3.91
CA ALA A 158 -14.75 -1.90 -4.95
C ALA A 158 -13.69 -2.80 -5.63
N SER A 159 -14.02 -4.06 -5.87
CA SER A 159 -13.14 -4.98 -6.61
C SER A 159 -13.09 -4.57 -8.10
N VAL A 160 -11.88 -4.36 -8.62
CA VAL A 160 -11.63 -3.91 -10.01
C VAL A 160 -10.89 -4.94 -10.84
N LEU A 161 -10.23 -5.92 -10.22
CA LEU A 161 -9.57 -7.02 -10.92
C LEU A 161 -9.59 -8.28 -10.05
N THR A 162 -9.85 -9.42 -10.67
CA THR A 162 -9.61 -10.75 -10.11
C THR A 162 -8.60 -11.46 -10.99
N THR A 163 -7.54 -12.01 -10.39
CA THR A 163 -6.41 -12.61 -11.11
C THR A 163 -5.68 -13.62 -10.24
N THR A 164 -4.56 -14.11 -10.73
CA THR A 164 -3.62 -14.94 -9.99
C THR A 164 -2.27 -14.26 -9.96
N ILE A 165 -1.62 -14.25 -8.79
CA ILE A 165 -0.19 -13.97 -8.66
C ILE A 165 0.47 -15.14 -7.95
N THR A 166 1.74 -15.40 -8.28
CA THR A 166 2.55 -16.43 -7.63
C THR A 166 3.83 -15.79 -7.11
N ILE A 167 4.09 -16.00 -5.82
CA ILE A 167 5.31 -15.53 -5.17
C ILE A 167 6.48 -16.36 -5.67
N GLN A 168 7.53 -15.70 -6.12
CA GLN A 168 8.77 -16.31 -6.57
C GLN A 168 9.82 -16.33 -5.44
N SER A 169 9.89 -15.25 -4.66
CA SER A 169 10.89 -15.08 -3.59
C SER A 169 10.38 -14.12 -2.53
N GLN A 170 10.84 -14.27 -1.28
CA GLN A 170 10.50 -13.37 -0.19
C GLN A 170 11.73 -12.77 0.52
N VAL A 171 12.89 -12.77 -0.14
CA VAL A 171 14.16 -12.29 0.45
C VAL A 171 14.32 -10.78 0.44
N ALA A 172 13.59 -10.06 -0.42
CA ALA A 172 13.64 -8.61 -0.51
C ALA A 172 12.98 -7.92 0.69
N ASN A 173 13.33 -6.66 0.94
CA ASN A 173 12.62 -5.81 1.89
C ASN A 173 11.23 -5.40 1.34
N LEU A 174 10.31 -5.07 2.23
CA LEU A 174 9.07 -4.37 1.90
C LEU A 174 9.37 -2.86 1.86
N PHE A 175 8.98 -2.20 0.77
CA PHE A 175 9.12 -0.76 0.61
C PHE A 175 7.76 -0.06 0.44
N GLY A 176 7.66 1.18 0.95
CA GLY A 176 6.64 2.14 0.59
C GLY A 176 7.23 3.21 -0.32
N GLY A 177 6.56 3.58 -1.40
CA GLY A 177 7.05 4.58 -2.36
C GLY A 177 8.06 4.07 -3.38
N ALA A 178 8.45 2.80 -3.34
CA ALA A 178 9.38 2.19 -4.29
C ALA A 178 9.25 0.67 -4.35
N GLU A 179 10.02 0.06 -5.24
CA GLU A 179 10.32 -1.37 -5.26
C GLU A 179 11.80 -1.64 -4.96
N ALA A 180 12.12 -2.85 -4.53
CA ALA A 180 13.35 -3.25 -3.83
C ALA A 180 14.68 -3.01 -4.54
N ASN A 181 14.73 -2.90 -5.84
CA ASN A 181 15.99 -2.65 -6.56
C ASN A 181 16.18 -1.19 -6.93
N ALA A 182 15.48 -0.30 -6.23
CA ALA A 182 15.72 1.14 -6.26
C ALA A 182 15.74 1.78 -7.67
N SER A 183 14.88 1.30 -8.57
CA SER A 183 14.70 1.91 -9.89
C SER A 183 13.25 2.27 -10.21
N GLN A 184 12.32 1.94 -9.31
CA GLN A 184 10.88 2.06 -9.54
C GLN A 184 10.22 2.94 -8.46
N TYR A 185 10.77 4.14 -8.31
CA TYR A 185 10.29 5.12 -7.32
C TYR A 185 8.97 5.75 -7.75
N ALA A 186 8.02 5.81 -6.83
CA ALA A 186 6.74 6.46 -7.07
C ALA A 186 6.82 7.97 -6.89
N SER A 187 6.21 8.72 -7.79
CA SER A 187 5.91 10.15 -7.59
C SER A 187 4.48 10.27 -7.08
N CYS A 188 4.31 10.21 -5.76
CA CYS A 188 2.99 10.22 -5.14
C CYS A 188 3.04 10.67 -3.67
N GLN A 189 1.86 10.95 -3.14
CA GLN A 189 1.62 11.12 -1.72
C GLN A 189 0.99 9.85 -1.17
N VAL A 190 1.41 9.42 0.02
CA VAL A 190 0.79 8.27 0.71
C VAL A 190 0.54 8.62 2.17
N SER A 191 -0.69 8.48 2.63
CA SER A 191 -1.04 8.83 4.00
C SER A 191 -1.03 7.63 4.95
N SER A 192 -1.23 6.42 4.45
CA SER A 192 -1.17 5.21 5.28
C SER A 192 -0.79 3.97 4.49
N PHE A 193 -0.11 3.05 5.19
CA PHE A 193 0.22 1.72 4.72
C PHE A 193 -0.31 0.68 5.71
N ASN A 194 -0.96 -0.36 5.18
CA ASN A 194 -1.41 -1.48 5.99
C ASN A 194 -1.03 -2.81 5.33
N MET A 195 -0.71 -3.81 6.16
CA MET A 195 -0.53 -5.18 5.72
C MET A 195 -1.24 -6.12 6.68
N TYR A 196 -1.90 -7.13 6.12
CA TYR A 196 -2.56 -8.21 6.84
C TYR A 196 -1.92 -9.55 6.46
N ASN A 197 -1.84 -10.47 7.43
CA ASN A 197 -1.35 -11.84 7.22
C ASN A 197 -2.43 -12.80 6.68
N ARG A 198 -3.50 -12.25 6.14
CA ARG A 198 -4.60 -12.97 5.50
C ARG A 198 -5.21 -12.17 4.36
N ALA A 199 -5.86 -12.84 3.43
CA ALA A 199 -6.68 -12.17 2.45
C ALA A 199 -7.94 -11.61 3.12
N LEU A 200 -8.15 -10.29 3.02
CA LEU A 200 -9.38 -9.64 3.46
C LEU A 200 -10.51 -10.01 2.51
N SER A 201 -11.71 -10.19 3.05
CA SER A 201 -12.93 -10.29 2.25
C SER A 201 -13.29 -8.95 1.62
N ALA A 202 -14.09 -8.96 0.56
CA ALA A 202 -14.58 -7.73 -0.08
C ALA A 202 -15.35 -6.83 0.91
N GLN A 203 -16.07 -7.43 1.85
CA GLN A 203 -16.79 -6.69 2.88
C GLN A 203 -15.84 -5.98 3.86
N GLU A 204 -14.74 -6.62 4.25
CA GLU A 204 -13.71 -6.04 5.12
C GLU A 204 -12.93 -4.93 4.41
N VAL A 205 -12.64 -5.09 3.11
CA VAL A 205 -12.02 -4.03 2.29
C VAL A 205 -12.96 -2.81 2.23
N LEU A 206 -14.24 -3.01 1.96
CA LEU A 206 -15.24 -1.95 1.95
C LEU A 206 -15.41 -1.30 3.33
N GLN A 207 -15.36 -2.08 4.42
CA GLN A 207 -15.39 -1.57 5.79
C GLN A 207 -14.19 -0.65 6.05
N ASN A 208 -12.97 -1.07 5.69
CA ASN A 208 -11.75 -0.29 5.85
C ASN A 208 -11.81 1.03 5.06
N TYR A 209 -12.27 0.96 3.81
CA TYR A 209 -12.51 2.15 2.99
C TYR A 209 -13.50 3.11 3.66
N ASN A 210 -14.67 2.63 4.06
CA ASN A 210 -15.71 3.46 4.68
C ASN A 210 -15.28 4.05 6.03
N SER A 211 -14.37 3.39 6.76
CA SER A 211 -13.86 3.89 8.04
C SER A 211 -12.89 5.07 7.88
N THR A 212 -12.30 5.25 6.70
CA THR A 212 -11.21 6.21 6.49
C THR A 212 -11.50 7.27 5.43
N LYS A 213 -12.41 7.01 4.47
CA LYS A 213 -12.64 7.87 3.29
C LYS A 213 -13.00 9.32 3.60
N LYS A 214 -13.71 9.57 4.70
CA LYS A 214 -14.10 10.94 5.12
C LYS A 214 -12.89 11.86 5.35
N ARG A 215 -11.75 11.30 5.70
CA ARG A 215 -10.48 12.05 5.87
C ARG A 215 -10.05 12.72 4.56
N TYR A 216 -10.44 12.15 3.42
CA TYR A 216 -10.05 12.58 2.08
C TYR A 216 -11.18 13.25 1.30
N GLY A 217 -12.27 13.63 1.99
CA GLY A 217 -13.41 14.29 1.35
C GLY A 217 -14.30 13.37 0.49
N LEU A 218 -14.24 12.04 0.73
CA LEU A 218 -14.97 11.01 -0.05
C LEU A 218 -16.15 10.40 0.71
#